data_562c90a7cf561d281b3044ec914d4bc0
#
_entry.id   562c90a7cf561d281b3044ec914d4bc0
#
_cell.length_a   1.000
_cell.length_b   1.000
_cell.length_c   1.000
_cell.angle_alpha   90.00
_cell.angle_beta   90.00
_cell.angle_gamma   90.00
#
_symmetry.space_group_name_H-M   'P 1'
#
loop_
_entity.id
_entity.type
_entity.pdbx_description
1 polymer ?
#
loop_
_entity_poly.entity_id
_entity_poly.type
_entity_poly.pdbx_seq_one_letter_code
_entity_poly.pdbx_strand_id
1 'polypeptide(L)'
;MSSLDIALLIIIASVVVIGSLLFFLSGIYKVKKNQVMVIEKAGEFYKLYEEGIYFLMPVMYKRKGVYTTSKLEKNIHIDGLREMILTYQVIDVKKYHYYDGDVSKCIEDTYQKSEEMSEDILINSLSEIGVKFISIRAK
;
A
#
# COMPACT_ATOMS: atom_id res chain seq x y z
N MET A 1 -15.50 51.80 -9.75
CA MET A 1 -14.59 50.70 -10.10
C MET A 1 -14.06 50.92 -11.50
N SER A 2 -12.76 50.96 -11.67
CA SER A 2 -12.17 51.09 -13.01
C SER A 2 -12.29 49.74 -13.75
N SER A 3 -12.20 49.78 -15.09
CA SER A 3 -12.16 48.52 -15.90
C SER A 3 -11.02 47.61 -15.48
N LEU A 4 -9.93 48.15 -14.95
CA LEU A 4 -8.77 47.44 -14.43
C LEU A 4 -9.08 46.69 -13.13
N ASP A 5 -9.89 47.30 -12.23
CA ASP A 5 -10.32 46.65 -10.99
C ASP A 5 -11.24 45.45 -11.25
N ILE A 6 -12.13 45.59 -12.24
CA ILE A 6 -13.03 44.49 -12.64
C ILE A 6 -12.23 43.33 -13.24
N ALA A 7 -11.26 43.62 -14.12
CA ALA A 7 -10.41 42.59 -14.70
C ALA A 7 -9.56 41.85 -13.64
N LEU A 8 -9.00 42.58 -12.68
CA LEU A 8 -8.25 41.98 -11.57
C LEU A 8 -9.14 41.06 -10.72
N LEU A 9 -10.35 41.47 -10.42
CA LEU A 9 -11.31 40.71 -9.63
C LEU A 9 -11.72 39.41 -10.33
N ILE A 10 -11.92 39.44 -11.65
CA ILE A 10 -12.20 38.23 -12.47
C ILE A 10 -11.03 37.27 -12.45
N ILE A 11 -9.80 37.78 -12.58
CA ILE A 11 -8.60 36.95 -12.54
C ILE A 11 -8.46 36.25 -11.18
N ILE A 12 -8.62 36.99 -10.08
CA ILE A 12 -8.55 36.42 -8.73
C ILE A 12 -9.64 35.36 -8.53
N ALA A 13 -10.87 35.67 -8.92
CA ALA A 13 -11.97 34.72 -8.82
C ALA A 13 -11.71 33.43 -9.61
N SER A 14 -11.20 33.55 -10.84
CA SER A 14 -10.87 32.37 -11.66
C SER A 14 -9.75 31.53 -11.06
N VAL A 15 -8.71 32.12 -10.50
CA VAL A 15 -7.62 31.40 -9.82
C VAL A 15 -8.15 30.65 -8.59
N VAL A 16 -9.02 31.26 -7.79
CA VAL A 16 -9.64 30.62 -6.62
C VAL A 16 -10.51 29.43 -7.03
N VAL A 17 -11.33 29.59 -8.08
CA VAL A 17 -12.19 28.52 -8.59
C VAL A 17 -11.36 27.34 -9.12
N ILE A 18 -10.35 27.61 -9.94
CA ILE A 18 -9.47 26.57 -10.49
C ILE A 18 -8.70 25.88 -9.36
N GLY A 19 -8.16 26.64 -8.43
CA GLY A 19 -7.41 26.08 -7.28
C GLY A 19 -8.29 25.18 -6.41
N SER A 20 -9.54 25.59 -6.13
CA SER A 20 -10.48 24.76 -5.37
C SER A 20 -10.84 23.48 -6.11
N LEU A 21 -11.08 23.56 -7.43
CA LEU A 21 -11.38 22.40 -8.25
C LEU A 21 -10.24 21.38 -8.25
N LEU A 22 -9.01 21.83 -8.44
CA LEU A 22 -7.81 20.96 -8.38
C LEU A 22 -7.64 20.33 -7.00
N PHE A 23 -7.90 21.09 -5.94
CA PHE A 23 -7.86 20.58 -4.57
C PHE A 23 -8.88 19.44 -4.35
N PHE A 24 -10.12 19.59 -4.80
CA PHE A 24 -11.12 18.54 -4.69
C PHE A 24 -10.76 17.31 -5.54
N LEU A 25 -10.27 17.51 -6.76
CA LEU A 25 -9.88 16.40 -7.64
C LEU A 25 -8.70 15.58 -7.05
N SER A 26 -7.79 16.22 -6.33
CA SER A 26 -6.67 15.54 -5.68
C SER A 26 -7.08 14.59 -4.55
N GLY A 27 -8.30 14.72 -4.03
CA GLY A 27 -8.87 13.86 -2.99
C GLY A 27 -9.56 12.61 -3.51
N ILE A 28 -9.66 12.41 -4.82
CA ILE A 28 -10.34 11.24 -5.39
C ILE A 28 -9.36 10.08 -5.55
N TYR A 29 -9.67 8.96 -4.91
CA TYR A 29 -8.90 7.71 -4.97
C TYR A 29 -9.75 6.58 -5.53
N LYS A 30 -9.17 5.87 -6.52
CA LYS A 30 -9.77 4.65 -7.08
C LYS A 30 -8.97 3.43 -6.62
N VAL A 31 -9.64 2.48 -5.99
CA VAL A 31 -9.11 1.18 -5.61
C VAL A 31 -9.64 0.13 -6.57
N LYS A 32 -8.75 -0.63 -7.19
CA LYS A 32 -9.10 -1.67 -8.16
C LYS A 32 -9.54 -2.96 -7.45
N LYS A 33 -10.16 -3.85 -8.20
CA LYS A 33 -10.52 -5.20 -7.73
C LYS A 33 -9.29 -5.94 -7.17
N ASN A 34 -9.49 -6.67 -6.07
CA ASN A 34 -8.42 -7.39 -5.37
C ASN A 34 -7.29 -6.49 -4.86
N GLN A 35 -7.56 -5.22 -4.62
CA GLN A 35 -6.64 -4.30 -3.99
C GLN A 35 -7.25 -3.72 -2.73
N VAL A 36 -6.40 -3.40 -1.76
CA VAL A 36 -6.76 -2.72 -0.52
C VAL A 36 -5.82 -1.55 -0.34
N MET A 37 -6.41 -0.39 -0.08
CA MET A 37 -5.70 0.86 0.14
C MET A 37 -5.63 1.16 1.63
N VAL A 38 -4.43 1.46 2.13
CA VAL A 38 -4.18 1.88 3.51
C VAL A 38 -4.22 3.40 3.59
N ILE A 39 -5.07 3.92 4.45
CA ILE A 39 -5.21 5.36 4.70
C ILE A 39 -4.83 5.66 6.15
N GLU A 40 -4.01 6.68 6.31
CA GLU A 40 -3.70 7.30 7.59
C GLU A 40 -4.37 8.67 7.71
N LYS A 41 -4.76 9.01 8.93
CA LYS A 41 -5.24 10.32 9.34
C LYS A 41 -4.28 10.89 10.38
N ALA A 42 -3.71 12.06 10.10
CA ALA A 42 -2.75 12.74 10.98
C ALA A 42 -1.54 11.85 11.40
N GLY A 43 -1.13 10.91 10.54
CA GLY A 43 0.00 10.01 10.80
C GLY A 43 -0.34 8.70 11.49
N GLU A 44 -1.60 8.49 11.87
CA GLU A 44 -2.08 7.26 12.48
C GLU A 44 -2.97 6.46 11.53
N PHE A 45 -2.96 5.13 11.67
CA PHE A 45 -3.84 4.27 10.90
C PHE A 45 -5.30 4.68 11.10
N TYR A 46 -5.99 4.93 9.98
CA TYR A 46 -7.40 5.28 10.00
C TYR A 46 -8.28 4.11 9.56
N LYS A 47 -8.12 3.66 8.30
CA LYS A 47 -8.98 2.62 7.72
C LYS A 47 -8.35 1.98 6.49
N LEU A 48 -8.79 0.74 6.22
CA LEU A 48 -8.58 0.05 4.95
C LEU A 48 -9.77 0.32 4.02
N TYR A 49 -9.46 0.62 2.77
CA TYR A 49 -10.46 0.81 1.71
C TYR A 49 -10.28 -0.28 0.66
N GLU A 50 -11.35 -1.03 0.43
CA GLU A 50 -11.43 -2.06 -0.58
C GLU A 50 -11.82 -1.49 -1.95
N GLU A 51 -12.18 -2.33 -2.92
CA GLU A 51 -12.60 -1.91 -4.26
C GLU A 51 -13.66 -0.80 -4.23
N GLY A 52 -13.39 0.29 -4.96
CA GLY A 52 -14.31 1.41 -5.07
C GLY A 52 -13.65 2.74 -5.41
N ILE A 53 -14.46 3.78 -5.41
CA ILE A 53 -14.02 5.17 -5.58
C ILE A 53 -14.34 5.91 -4.29
N TYR A 54 -13.34 6.58 -3.74
CA TYR A 54 -13.44 7.27 -2.46
C TYR A 54 -12.96 8.70 -2.60
N PHE A 55 -13.64 9.59 -1.91
CA PHE A 55 -13.21 10.97 -1.72
C PHE A 55 -12.66 11.13 -0.30
N LEU A 56 -11.41 11.54 -0.21
CA LEU A 56 -10.72 11.77 1.06
C LEU A 56 -10.10 13.17 1.04
N MET A 57 -10.34 13.95 2.08
CA MET A 57 -9.79 15.30 2.20
C MET A 57 -8.26 15.26 2.20
N PRO A 58 -7.58 15.86 1.20
CA PRO A 58 -6.12 15.71 1.03
C PRO A 58 -5.30 16.19 2.22
N VAL A 59 -5.82 17.17 2.98
CA VAL A 59 -5.12 17.74 4.15
C VAL A 59 -5.13 16.79 5.34
N MET A 60 -6.22 16.03 5.53
CA MET A 60 -6.42 15.19 6.71
C MET A 60 -6.01 13.74 6.49
N TYR A 61 -6.19 13.24 5.28
CA TYR A 61 -6.00 11.83 4.94
C TYR A 61 -4.88 11.65 3.94
N LYS A 62 -4.02 10.66 4.20
CA LYS A 62 -2.91 10.31 3.32
C LYS A 62 -2.98 8.84 2.94
N ARG A 63 -2.86 8.57 1.64
CA ARG A 63 -2.67 7.21 1.14
C ARG A 63 -1.23 6.78 1.43
N LYS A 64 -1.06 5.69 2.17
CA LYS A 64 0.27 5.14 2.51
C LYS A 64 0.68 3.98 1.61
N GLY A 65 -0.27 3.15 1.22
CA GLY A 65 0.03 2.04 0.33
C GLY A 65 -1.22 1.47 -0.32
N VAL A 66 -1.01 0.73 -1.40
CA VAL A 66 -2.04 -0.08 -2.05
C VAL A 66 -1.46 -1.48 -2.23
N TYR A 67 -2.13 -2.48 -1.68
CA TYR A 67 -1.68 -3.86 -1.66
C TYR A 67 -2.64 -4.76 -2.40
N THR A 68 -2.10 -5.70 -3.15
CA THR A 68 -2.88 -6.72 -3.85
C THR A 68 -3.17 -7.88 -2.92
N THR A 69 -4.44 -8.28 -2.82
CA THR A 69 -4.90 -9.40 -1.98
C THR A 69 -5.09 -10.69 -2.76
N SER A 70 -4.79 -10.71 -4.07
CA SER A 70 -4.72 -11.93 -4.86
C SER A 70 -3.44 -12.70 -4.60
N LYS A 71 -3.34 -13.91 -5.13
CA LYS A 71 -2.11 -14.71 -5.07
C LYS A 71 -0.98 -13.98 -5.80
N LEU A 72 0.17 -13.89 -5.16
CA LEU A 72 1.37 -13.24 -5.66
C LEU A 72 2.50 -14.26 -5.71
N GLU A 73 3.37 -14.13 -6.70
CA GLU A 73 4.61 -14.89 -6.81
C GLU A 73 5.80 -13.94 -6.66
N LYS A 74 6.77 -14.32 -5.88
CA LYS A 74 8.01 -13.56 -5.69
C LYS A 74 9.21 -14.48 -5.72
N ASN A 75 10.24 -14.09 -6.48
CA ASN A 75 11.54 -14.76 -6.45
C ASN A 75 12.25 -14.35 -5.16
N ILE A 76 12.67 -15.34 -4.40
CA ILE A 76 13.47 -15.19 -3.18
C ILE A 76 14.77 -15.93 -3.34
N HIS A 77 15.82 -15.40 -2.72
CA HIS A 77 17.12 -16.04 -2.66
C HIS A 77 17.33 -16.57 -1.25
N ILE A 78 17.56 -17.86 -1.15
CA ILE A 78 17.90 -18.51 0.12
C ILE A 78 19.36 -18.98 0.00
N ASP A 79 20.18 -18.67 0.98
CA ASP A 79 21.63 -18.98 1.03
C ASP A 79 22.47 -18.33 -0.09
N GLY A 80 21.97 -17.29 -0.75
CA GLY A 80 22.69 -16.63 -1.85
C GLY A 80 22.92 -17.48 -3.11
N LEU A 81 22.51 -18.75 -3.12
CA LEU A 81 22.78 -19.73 -4.19
C LEU A 81 21.51 -20.36 -4.77
N ARG A 82 20.40 -20.37 -4.04
CA ARG A 82 19.15 -21.00 -4.51
C ARG A 82 18.08 -19.97 -4.78
N GLU A 83 17.68 -19.86 -6.04
CA GLU A 83 16.51 -19.10 -6.42
C GLU A 83 15.25 -19.97 -6.24
N MET A 84 14.32 -19.49 -5.46
CA MET A 84 13.04 -20.14 -5.23
C MET A 84 11.89 -19.17 -5.56
N ILE A 85 10.77 -19.71 -6.00
CA ILE A 85 9.55 -18.95 -6.24
C ILE A 85 8.61 -19.22 -5.07
N LEU A 86 8.36 -18.17 -4.29
CA LEU A 86 7.38 -18.17 -3.22
C LEU A 86 6.03 -17.71 -3.76
N THR A 87 5.01 -18.51 -3.59
CA THR A 87 3.61 -18.13 -3.86
C THR A 87 2.92 -17.84 -2.53
N TYR A 88 2.36 -16.66 -2.40
CA TYR A 88 1.74 -16.18 -1.17
C TYR A 88 0.54 -15.29 -1.44
N GLN A 89 -0.22 -14.99 -0.39
CA GLN A 89 -1.37 -14.09 -0.45
C GLN A 89 -1.39 -13.20 0.79
N VAL A 90 -1.55 -11.89 0.61
CA VAL A 90 -1.73 -10.97 1.73
C VAL A 90 -3.17 -11.07 2.21
N ILE A 91 -3.37 -11.46 3.48
CA ILE A 91 -4.67 -11.61 4.12
C ILE A 91 -4.94 -10.53 5.17
N ASP A 92 -3.89 -10.04 5.84
CA ASP A 92 -3.99 -8.91 6.77
C ASP A 92 -3.10 -7.76 6.27
N VAL A 93 -3.71 -6.88 5.46
CA VAL A 93 -3.01 -5.75 4.83
C VAL A 93 -2.45 -4.78 5.87
N LYS A 94 -3.09 -4.62 7.03
CA LYS A 94 -2.61 -3.74 8.09
C LYS A 94 -1.29 -4.25 8.67
N LYS A 95 -1.22 -5.51 9.06
CA LYS A 95 0.01 -6.13 9.57
C LYS A 95 1.12 -6.08 8.54
N TYR A 96 0.81 -6.45 7.29
CA TYR A 96 1.75 -6.46 6.20
C TYR A 96 2.34 -5.07 5.91
N HIS A 97 1.51 -4.03 5.91
CA HIS A 97 1.96 -2.66 5.68
C HIS A 97 2.94 -2.18 6.76
N TYR A 98 2.63 -2.44 8.04
CA TYR A 98 3.49 -2.00 9.16
C TYR A 98 4.73 -2.87 9.36
N TYR A 99 4.85 -3.98 8.65
CA TYR A 99 6.06 -4.78 8.55
C TYR A 99 6.94 -4.37 7.35
N ASP A 100 6.83 -3.21 6.79
CA ASP A 100 7.49 -2.72 5.56
C ASP A 100 6.89 -3.24 4.24
N GLY A 101 5.86 -4.07 4.25
CA GLY A 101 5.23 -4.61 3.03
C GLY A 101 6.15 -5.47 2.17
N ASP A 102 7.16 -6.11 2.76
CA ASP A 102 8.12 -6.95 2.04
C ASP A 102 8.29 -8.34 2.67
N VAL A 103 7.89 -9.35 1.90
CA VAL A 103 8.02 -10.77 2.28
C VAL A 103 9.48 -11.22 2.31
N SER A 104 10.34 -10.67 1.44
CA SER A 104 11.76 -11.06 1.39
C SER A 104 12.48 -10.76 2.70
N LYS A 105 12.20 -9.58 3.27
CA LYS A 105 12.76 -9.18 4.56
C LYS A 105 12.33 -10.13 5.69
N CYS A 106 11.06 -10.53 5.71
CA CYS A 106 10.59 -11.52 6.69
C CYS A 106 11.31 -12.85 6.58
N ILE A 107 11.56 -13.32 5.36
CA ILE A 107 12.26 -14.57 5.11
C ILE A 107 13.72 -14.47 5.52
N GLU A 108 14.41 -13.36 5.19
CA GLU A 108 15.78 -13.11 5.60
C GLU A 108 15.92 -13.05 7.13
N ASP A 109 15.04 -12.31 7.80
CA ASP A 109 15.01 -12.22 9.27
C ASP A 109 14.77 -13.59 9.93
N THR A 110 13.90 -14.41 9.31
CA THR A 110 13.62 -15.77 9.79
C THR A 110 14.80 -16.68 9.61
N TYR A 111 15.48 -16.59 8.45
CA TYR A 111 16.66 -17.38 8.15
C TYR A 111 17.84 -17.05 9.07
N GLN A 112 18.04 -15.77 9.39
CA GLN A 112 19.10 -15.36 10.34
C GLN A 112 18.85 -15.86 11.77
N LYS A 113 17.60 -16.08 12.14
CA LYS A 113 17.21 -16.57 13.47
C LYS A 113 17.23 -18.09 13.61
N SER A 114 17.06 -18.80 12.49
CA SER A 114 16.94 -20.26 12.46
C SER A 114 17.91 -20.81 11.42
N GLU A 115 18.91 -21.56 11.80
CA GLU A 115 19.88 -22.19 10.88
C GLU A 115 19.21 -23.22 9.92
N GLU A 116 17.99 -23.66 10.24
CA GLU A 116 17.18 -24.57 9.43
C GLU A 116 15.86 -23.91 9.01
N MET A 117 15.62 -23.80 7.71
CA MET A 117 14.39 -23.28 7.17
C MET A 117 13.43 -24.43 6.86
N SER A 118 12.60 -24.78 7.84
CA SER A 118 11.48 -25.68 7.64
C SER A 118 10.27 -24.94 7.11
N GLU A 119 9.39 -25.65 6.36
CA GLU A 119 8.14 -25.08 5.83
C GLU A 119 7.25 -24.53 6.95
N ASP A 120 7.23 -25.21 8.11
CA ASP A 120 6.43 -24.79 9.28
C ASP A 120 6.92 -23.45 9.86
N ILE A 121 8.23 -23.23 9.91
CA ILE A 121 8.81 -21.96 10.38
C ILE A 121 8.43 -20.83 9.42
N LEU A 122 8.50 -21.09 8.11
CA LEU A 122 8.08 -20.14 7.08
C LEU A 122 6.60 -19.78 7.19
N ILE A 123 5.71 -20.76 7.33
CA ILE A 123 4.27 -20.56 7.50
C ILE A 123 3.99 -19.67 8.71
N ASN A 124 4.62 -19.97 9.85
CA ASN A 124 4.42 -19.20 11.08
C ASN A 124 4.92 -17.76 10.94
N SER A 125 6.13 -17.55 10.43
CA SER A 125 6.71 -16.22 10.24
C SER A 125 5.91 -15.37 9.28
N LEU A 126 5.43 -15.93 8.18
CA LEU A 126 4.59 -15.21 7.20
C LEU A 126 3.21 -14.89 7.79
N SER A 127 2.64 -15.77 8.61
CA SER A 127 1.36 -15.52 9.26
C SER A 127 1.42 -14.35 10.26
N GLU A 128 2.54 -14.17 10.94
CA GLU A 128 2.77 -13.06 11.87
C GLU A 128 2.69 -11.69 11.18
N ILE A 129 3.14 -11.60 9.94
CA ILE A 129 3.08 -10.37 9.13
C ILE A 129 1.79 -10.26 8.29
N GLY A 130 0.80 -11.13 8.50
CA GLY A 130 -0.48 -11.09 7.80
C GLY A 130 -0.46 -11.67 6.39
N VAL A 131 0.47 -12.58 6.10
CA VAL A 131 0.64 -13.25 4.82
C VAL A 131 0.33 -14.73 4.95
N LYS A 132 -0.49 -15.26 4.02
CA LYS A 132 -0.76 -16.68 3.88
C LYS A 132 0.26 -17.30 2.92
N PHE A 133 1.01 -18.27 3.40
CA PHE A 133 1.84 -19.13 2.56
C PHE A 133 0.97 -20.05 1.70
N ILE A 134 1.33 -20.24 0.45
CA ILE A 134 0.63 -21.15 -0.47
C ILE A 134 1.57 -22.27 -0.92
N SER A 135 2.71 -21.93 -1.49
CA SER A 135 3.70 -22.91 -1.94
C SER A 135 5.07 -22.26 -2.16
N ILE A 136 6.10 -23.09 -2.11
CA ILE A 136 7.45 -22.72 -2.50
C ILE A 136 7.96 -23.77 -3.50
N ARG A 137 8.60 -23.33 -4.56
CA ARG A 137 9.16 -24.21 -5.60
C ARG A 137 10.52 -23.70 -6.04
N ALA A 138 11.42 -24.63 -6.40
CA ALA A 138 12.67 -24.26 -7.06
C ALA A 138 12.37 -23.66 -8.44
N LYS A 139 13.20 -22.70 -8.84
CA LYS A 139 13.09 -22.09 -10.16
C LYS A 139 13.78 -22.95 -11.22
#